data_3f770d38e23ed824ae8be26e0e09c17b
#
_entry.id   3f770d38e23ed824ae8be26e0e09c17b
#
_cell.length_a   1.000
_cell.length_b   1.000
_cell.length_c   1.000
_cell.angle_alpha   90.00
_cell.angle_beta   90.00
_cell.angle_gamma   90.00
#
_symmetry.space_group_name_H-M   'P 1'
#
loop_
_entity.id
_entity.type
_entity.pdbx_description
1 polymer ?
#
loop_
_entity_poly.entity_id
_entity_poly.type
_entity_poly.pdbx_seq_one_letter_code
_entity_poly.pdbx_strand_id
1 'polypeptide(L)'
;MKKGSTIVISPWYLHRQNRLWDYPDDFDPDRWESENGKTCQREAFIPFSAGARVCPGAGFAMIEGVLLLANVLKSYRVSTEGCDTPVPVAHLTVRAQHGIYLKFDKR
;
A
#
# COMPACT_ATOMS: atom_id res chain seq x y z
N MET A 1 -23.04 8.27 -18.57
CA MET A 1 -23.60 7.91 -17.23
C MET A 1 -24.92 8.60 -17.03
N LYS A 2 -25.86 7.96 -16.32
CA LYS A 2 -27.15 8.59 -16.01
C LYS A 2 -26.98 9.62 -14.89
N LYS A 3 -27.78 10.70 -14.91
CA LYS A 3 -27.82 11.69 -13.80
C LYS A 3 -28.17 10.96 -12.49
N GLY A 4 -27.40 11.22 -11.45
CA GLY A 4 -27.57 10.56 -10.14
C GLY A 4 -26.76 9.28 -9.93
N SER A 5 -25.97 8.85 -10.92
CA SER A 5 -25.04 7.72 -10.73
C SER A 5 -23.95 8.06 -9.73
N THR A 6 -23.66 7.14 -8.81
CA THR A 6 -22.49 7.20 -7.94
C THR A 6 -21.33 6.49 -8.60
N ILE A 7 -20.15 7.13 -8.59
CA ILE A 7 -18.90 6.55 -9.07
C ILE A 7 -18.03 6.24 -7.87
N VAL A 8 -17.54 5.01 -7.79
CA VAL A 8 -16.58 4.59 -6.77
C VAL A 8 -15.25 4.26 -7.45
N ILE A 9 -14.19 4.88 -6.98
CA ILE A 9 -12.80 4.56 -7.38
C ILE A 9 -12.16 3.88 -6.17
N SER A 10 -11.70 2.63 -6.38
CA SER A 10 -11.03 1.85 -5.33
C SER A 10 -9.54 1.71 -5.67
N PRO A 11 -8.64 2.45 -4.98
CA PRO A 11 -7.20 2.26 -5.14
C PRO A 11 -6.76 0.84 -4.80
N TRP A 12 -7.36 0.23 -3.78
CA TRP A 12 -7.11 -1.17 -3.43
C TRP A 12 -7.31 -2.13 -4.60
N TYR A 13 -8.42 -2.00 -5.33
CA TYR A 13 -8.73 -2.82 -6.49
C TYR A 13 -7.85 -2.47 -7.69
N LEU A 14 -7.66 -1.16 -7.94
CA LEU A 14 -6.85 -0.67 -9.06
C LEU A 14 -5.40 -1.16 -8.96
N HIS A 15 -4.82 -1.11 -7.76
CA HIS A 15 -3.44 -1.53 -7.51
C HIS A 15 -3.25 -3.06 -7.50
N ARG A 16 -4.32 -3.85 -7.67
CA ARG A 16 -4.29 -5.32 -7.71
C ARG A 16 -4.86 -5.92 -8.99
N GLN A 17 -4.99 -5.11 -10.04
CA GLN A 17 -5.48 -5.64 -11.33
C GLN A 17 -4.35 -6.30 -12.13
N ASN A 18 -4.47 -7.60 -12.39
CA ASN A 18 -3.52 -8.39 -13.18
C ASN A 18 -3.31 -7.88 -14.61
N ARG A 19 -4.27 -7.12 -15.16
CA ARG A 19 -4.13 -6.49 -16.46
C ARG A 19 -3.22 -5.26 -16.47
N LEU A 20 -2.89 -4.72 -15.31
CA LEU A 20 -2.04 -3.54 -15.13
C LEU A 20 -0.71 -3.93 -14.49
N TRP A 21 -0.76 -4.71 -13.41
CA TRP A 21 0.37 -5.01 -12.57
C TRP A 21 0.80 -6.46 -12.74
N ASP A 22 2.08 -6.70 -12.94
CA ASP A 22 2.66 -8.04 -12.91
C ASP A 22 2.69 -8.52 -11.44
N TYR A 23 2.14 -9.71 -11.20
CA TYR A 23 2.09 -10.33 -9.86
C TYR A 23 1.64 -9.36 -8.76
N PRO A 24 0.41 -8.78 -8.85
CA PRO A 24 0.00 -7.65 -8.00
C PRO A 24 -0.14 -7.99 -6.51
N ASP A 25 -0.28 -9.25 -6.16
CA ASP A 25 -0.41 -9.70 -4.78
C ASP A 25 0.94 -10.07 -4.14
N ASP A 26 2.02 -10.12 -4.92
CA ASP A 26 3.36 -10.41 -4.43
C ASP A 26 4.00 -9.15 -3.86
N PHE A 27 4.66 -9.28 -2.71
CA PHE A 27 5.52 -8.23 -2.18
C PHE A 27 6.86 -8.25 -2.92
N ASP A 28 6.96 -7.39 -3.93
CA ASP A 28 8.14 -7.23 -4.78
C ASP A 28 8.57 -5.76 -4.79
N PRO A 29 9.59 -5.38 -3.99
CA PRO A 29 10.13 -4.01 -3.99
C PRO A 29 10.78 -3.61 -5.31
N ASP A 30 11.33 -4.58 -6.06
CA ASP A 30 12.05 -4.30 -7.31
C ASP A 30 11.09 -4.01 -8.47
N ARG A 31 9.78 -4.25 -8.29
CA ARG A 31 8.77 -3.93 -9.31
C ARG A 31 8.83 -2.48 -9.77
N TRP A 32 9.20 -1.54 -8.90
CA TRP A 32 9.30 -0.12 -9.23
C TRP A 32 10.43 0.21 -10.21
N GLU A 33 11.41 -0.68 -10.35
CA GLU A 33 12.51 -0.56 -11.31
C GLU A 33 12.16 -1.19 -12.67
N SER A 34 11.13 -2.05 -12.74
CA SER A 34 10.67 -2.68 -13.98
C SER A 34 9.98 -1.66 -14.90
N GLU A 35 9.96 -1.93 -16.20
CA GLU A 35 9.26 -1.07 -17.18
C GLU A 35 7.74 -1.05 -16.93
N ASN A 36 7.14 -2.20 -16.56
CA ASN A 36 5.74 -2.28 -16.17
C ASN A 36 5.47 -1.44 -14.92
N GLY A 37 6.27 -1.60 -13.87
CA GLY A 37 6.12 -0.88 -12.61
C GLY A 37 6.24 0.64 -12.78
N LYS A 38 7.21 1.12 -13.58
CA LYS A 38 7.35 2.56 -13.91
C LYS A 38 6.14 3.10 -14.67
N THR A 39 5.59 2.31 -15.58
CA THR A 39 4.38 2.67 -16.33
C THR A 39 3.18 2.73 -15.38
N CYS A 40 2.97 1.71 -14.57
CA CYS A 40 1.89 1.66 -13.60
C CYS A 40 2.00 2.76 -12.53
N GLN A 41 3.21 3.13 -12.11
CA GLN A 41 3.43 4.23 -11.18
C GLN A 41 2.89 5.56 -11.73
N ARG A 42 3.07 5.81 -13.03
CA ARG A 42 2.58 7.05 -13.67
C ARG A 42 1.08 7.02 -13.93
N GLU A 43 0.53 5.86 -14.30
CA GLU A 43 -0.79 5.79 -14.91
C GLU A 43 -1.86 5.21 -13.99
N ALA A 44 -1.48 4.38 -13.03
CA ALA A 44 -2.41 3.60 -12.22
C ALA A 44 -2.16 3.64 -10.71
N PHE A 45 -1.04 4.21 -10.25
CA PHE A 45 -0.70 4.25 -8.82
C PHE A 45 -1.20 5.55 -8.17
N ILE A 46 -2.31 5.45 -7.44
CA ILE A 46 -2.99 6.59 -6.79
C ILE A 46 -3.19 6.39 -5.29
N PRO A 47 -2.14 6.08 -4.50
CA PRO A 47 -2.28 5.76 -3.07
C PRO A 47 -2.82 6.92 -2.25
N PHE A 48 -2.64 8.15 -2.71
CA PHE A 48 -3.09 9.39 -2.07
C PHE A 48 -4.13 10.15 -2.89
N SER A 49 -4.93 9.42 -3.71
CA SER A 49 -5.82 10.02 -4.71
C SER A 49 -5.06 10.76 -5.83
N ALA A 50 -5.78 11.47 -6.68
CA ALA A 50 -5.22 12.21 -7.81
C ALA A 50 -6.06 13.45 -8.12
N GLY A 51 -5.50 14.37 -8.94
CA GLY A 51 -6.17 15.57 -9.40
C GLY A 51 -6.35 16.62 -8.30
N ALA A 52 -7.39 17.43 -8.42
CA ALA A 52 -7.64 18.57 -7.52
C ALA A 52 -7.94 18.19 -6.06
N ARG A 53 -8.17 16.91 -5.78
CA ARG A 53 -8.47 16.36 -4.46
C ARG A 53 -7.38 15.41 -3.96
N VAL A 54 -6.17 15.53 -4.49
CA VAL A 54 -5.00 14.80 -3.98
C VAL A 54 -4.79 15.08 -2.49
N CYS A 55 -4.38 14.07 -1.74
CA CYS A 55 -4.16 14.21 -0.29
C CYS A 55 -3.05 15.23 0.00
N PRO A 56 -3.31 16.31 0.73
CA PRO A 56 -2.28 17.31 1.07
C PRO A 56 -1.22 16.77 2.04
N GLY A 57 -1.55 15.70 2.78
CA GLY A 57 -0.63 15.02 3.70
C GLY A 57 0.26 13.95 3.07
N ALA A 58 0.23 13.74 1.76
CA ALA A 58 0.97 12.67 1.10
C ALA A 58 2.48 12.75 1.37
N GLY A 59 3.10 13.92 1.21
CA GLY A 59 4.52 14.11 1.48
C GLY A 59 4.88 13.87 2.95
N PHE A 60 4.06 14.36 3.87
CA PHE A 60 4.24 14.13 5.30
C PHE A 60 4.19 12.63 5.64
N ALA A 61 3.15 11.94 5.17
CA ALA A 61 2.96 10.51 5.43
C ALA A 61 4.14 9.66 4.90
N MET A 62 4.69 10.01 3.74
CA MET A 62 5.85 9.31 3.17
C MET A 62 7.10 9.52 4.03
N ILE A 63 7.38 10.75 4.46
CA ILE A 63 8.54 11.04 5.31
C ILE A 63 8.39 10.38 6.67
N GLU A 64 7.23 10.50 7.31
CA GLU A 64 6.94 9.89 8.60
C GLU A 64 7.10 8.37 8.55
N GLY A 65 6.53 7.71 7.52
CA GLY A 65 6.64 6.26 7.35
C GLY A 65 8.09 5.79 7.22
N VAL A 66 8.90 6.47 6.41
CA VAL A 66 10.33 6.16 6.23
C VAL A 66 11.10 6.34 7.54
N LEU A 67 10.88 7.44 8.25
CA LEU A 67 11.58 7.72 9.52
C LEU A 67 11.21 6.71 10.61
N LEU A 68 9.92 6.38 10.76
CA LEU A 68 9.46 5.38 11.72
C LEU A 68 10.06 4.01 11.41
N LEU A 69 9.98 3.56 10.16
CA LEU A 69 10.54 2.29 9.74
C LEU A 69 12.05 2.23 9.95
N ALA A 70 12.78 3.28 9.58
CA ALA A 70 14.24 3.36 9.77
C ALA A 70 14.62 3.27 11.26
N ASN A 71 13.88 3.95 12.15
CA ASN A 71 14.14 3.89 13.59
C ASN A 71 13.91 2.48 14.15
N VAL A 72 12.84 1.81 13.73
CA VAL A 72 12.55 0.43 14.15
C VAL A 72 13.65 -0.50 13.67
N LEU A 73 13.96 -0.50 12.37
CA LEU A 73 14.94 -1.40 11.77
C LEU A 73 16.38 -1.16 12.22
N LYS A 74 16.71 0.05 12.67
CA LYS A 74 18.00 0.35 13.30
C LYS A 74 18.22 -0.46 14.57
N SER A 75 17.18 -0.69 15.36
CA SER A 75 17.27 -1.29 16.70
C SER A 75 16.80 -2.73 16.75
N TYR A 76 15.98 -3.15 15.79
CA TYR A 76 15.33 -4.45 15.81
C TYR A 76 15.42 -5.14 14.45
N ARG A 77 15.48 -6.48 14.49
CA ARG A 77 15.12 -7.34 13.38
C ARG A 77 13.64 -7.65 13.50
N VAL A 78 12.88 -7.48 12.42
CA VAL A 78 11.45 -7.73 12.38
C VAL A 78 11.18 -8.96 11.54
N SER A 79 10.33 -9.87 12.02
CA SER A 79 9.90 -11.06 11.28
C SER A 79 8.41 -11.34 11.48
N THR A 80 7.84 -12.16 10.60
CA THR A 80 6.48 -12.69 10.69
C THR A 80 6.46 -14.14 11.19
N GLU A 81 7.59 -14.66 11.63
CA GLU A 81 7.72 -16.05 12.09
C GLU A 81 6.79 -16.33 13.26
N GLY A 82 5.92 -17.33 13.12
CA GLY A 82 4.90 -17.69 14.11
C GLY A 82 3.72 -16.72 14.21
N CYS A 83 3.58 -15.78 13.27
CA CYS A 83 2.45 -14.86 13.19
C CYS A 83 1.48 -15.27 12.08
N ASP A 84 0.18 -15.07 12.33
CA ASP A 84 -0.84 -15.30 11.32
C ASP A 84 -0.75 -14.28 10.19
N THR A 85 -1.08 -14.72 8.97
CA THR A 85 -1.20 -13.82 7.83
C THR A 85 -2.39 -12.88 8.04
N PRO A 86 -2.19 -11.55 7.99
CA PRO A 86 -3.27 -10.60 8.17
C PRO A 86 -4.34 -10.72 7.08
N VAL A 87 -5.60 -10.80 7.47
CA VAL A 87 -6.74 -10.81 6.55
C VAL A 87 -7.22 -9.36 6.35
N PRO A 88 -7.18 -8.82 5.13
CA PRO A 88 -7.65 -7.48 4.87
C PRO A 88 -9.19 -7.43 4.87
N VAL A 89 -9.76 -6.45 5.56
CA VAL A 89 -11.20 -6.17 5.54
C VAL A 89 -11.47 -4.74 5.17
N ALA A 90 -12.53 -4.52 4.39
CA ALA A 90 -12.94 -3.21 3.95
C ALA A 90 -13.83 -2.54 5.01
N HIS A 91 -13.39 -1.37 5.45
CA HIS A 91 -14.17 -0.39 6.19
C HIS A 91 -14.21 0.92 5.39
N LEU A 92 -14.13 2.07 6.05
CA LEU A 92 -13.82 3.34 5.37
C LEU A 92 -12.42 3.29 4.73
N THR A 93 -11.51 2.57 5.37
CA THR A 93 -10.19 2.20 4.85
C THR A 93 -10.02 0.69 4.96
N VAL A 94 -9.06 0.10 4.23
CA VAL A 94 -8.71 -1.31 4.41
C VAL A 94 -7.88 -1.47 5.68
N ARG A 95 -8.27 -2.42 6.53
CA ARG A 95 -7.59 -2.75 7.78
C ARG A 95 -7.41 -4.25 7.92
N ALA A 96 -6.43 -4.69 8.71
CA ALA A 96 -6.33 -6.08 9.10
C ALA A 96 -7.45 -6.43 10.09
N GLN A 97 -8.15 -7.54 9.86
CA GLN A 97 -9.31 -7.99 10.67
C GLN A 97 -8.97 -8.14 12.15
N HIS A 98 -7.83 -8.72 12.46
CA HIS A 98 -7.37 -9.02 13.82
C HIS A 98 -6.06 -8.31 14.20
N GLY A 99 -5.70 -7.24 13.45
CA GLY A 99 -4.42 -6.56 13.62
C GLY A 99 -3.30 -7.21 12.81
N ILE A 100 -2.10 -6.68 12.97
CA ILE A 100 -0.86 -7.19 12.35
C ILE A 100 0.11 -7.48 13.49
N TYR A 101 0.52 -8.72 13.61
CA TYR A 101 1.45 -9.18 14.63
C TYR A 101 2.83 -9.39 14.01
N LEU A 102 3.85 -8.91 14.68
CA LEU A 102 5.23 -9.01 14.24
C LEU A 102 6.12 -9.40 15.42
N LYS A 103 7.14 -10.19 15.15
CA LYS A 103 8.16 -10.52 16.14
C LYS A 103 9.32 -9.52 16.01
N PHE A 104 9.79 -9.01 17.14
CA PHE A 104 10.89 -8.08 17.24
C PHE A 104 12.04 -8.68 18.03
N ASP A 105 13.17 -8.88 17.37
CA ASP A 105 14.42 -9.30 18.00
C ASP A 105 15.38 -8.11 18.04
N LYS A 106 15.90 -7.79 19.21
CA LYS A 106 16.87 -6.68 19.38
C LYS A 106 18.16 -7.01 18.62
N ARG A 107 18.71 -6.05 17.91
CA ARG A 107 20.02 -6.14 17.23
C ARG A 107 21.18 -5.92 18.18
#